data_e62a33ba350e36c8f312299d060c83a6
#
_entry.id   e62a33ba350e36c8f312299d060c83a6
#
_cell.length_a   1.000
_cell.length_b   1.000
_cell.length_c   1.000
_cell.angle_alpha   90.00
_cell.angle_beta   90.00
_cell.angle_gamma   90.00
#
_symmetry.space_group_name_H-M   'P 1'
#
loop_
_entity.id
_entity.type
_entity.pdbx_description
1 polymer ?
#
loop_
_entity_poly.entity_id
_entity_poly.type
_entity_poly.pdbx_seq_one_letter_code
_entity_poly.pdbx_strand_id
1 'polypeptide(L)'
;MPSVLAEHSAWVVRYALGSVQYRSMLEWSDQALVEAQAAYDRVSNFIERAGVALGGQPSREEVTAVSADDLPADFVTALNDDVNVSGATAAIFTAIRSGNTLLSQLADRADSETAKAEVREALLAVRAMLDTLGLDPLAEPWVSAGVAGGAADGTAESPEHAALEALIAEQLNARAEARKAKDFAKADQIRDALTEAGIAIEDGPQGSTWSLK
;
A
#
# COMPACT_ATOMS: atom_id res chain seq x y z
N MET A 1 10.53 -16.18 -15.94
CA MET A 1 10.41 -15.57 -14.59
C MET A 1 11.19 -14.24 -14.47
N PRO A 2 12.49 -14.10 -14.81
CA PRO A 2 13.17 -12.81 -14.66
C PRO A 2 12.52 -11.65 -15.44
N SER A 3 11.95 -11.91 -16.61
CA SER A 3 11.25 -10.91 -17.42
C SER A 3 9.93 -10.44 -16.79
N VAL A 4 9.17 -11.33 -16.15
CA VAL A 4 7.90 -10.99 -15.51
C VAL A 4 8.11 -10.09 -14.30
N LEU A 5 9.15 -10.36 -13.49
CA LEU A 5 9.50 -9.54 -12.33
C LEU A 5 10.12 -8.17 -12.70
N ALA A 6 10.48 -7.96 -13.97
CA ALA A 6 10.88 -6.65 -14.45
C ALA A 6 9.67 -5.73 -14.76
N GLU A 7 8.51 -6.32 -15.02
CA GLU A 7 7.28 -5.62 -15.41
C GLU A 7 6.21 -5.59 -14.31
N HIS A 8 6.26 -6.58 -13.39
CA HIS A 8 5.27 -6.74 -12.33
C HIS A 8 5.94 -6.93 -10.97
N SER A 9 5.32 -6.39 -9.92
CA SER A 9 5.80 -6.57 -8.56
C SER A 9 5.77 -8.05 -8.15
N ALA A 10 6.69 -8.43 -7.26
CA ALA A 10 6.76 -9.81 -6.74
C ALA A 10 5.46 -10.20 -5.99
N TRP A 11 4.76 -9.25 -5.38
CA TRP A 11 3.46 -9.47 -4.74
C TRP A 11 2.40 -9.89 -5.77
N VAL A 12 2.32 -9.18 -6.90
CA VAL A 12 1.37 -9.48 -7.98
C VAL A 12 1.62 -10.88 -8.55
N VAL A 13 2.87 -11.22 -8.78
CA VAL A 13 3.26 -12.56 -9.26
C VAL A 13 2.88 -13.63 -8.23
N ARG A 14 3.17 -13.39 -6.94
CA ARG A 14 2.80 -14.31 -5.86
C ARG A 14 1.29 -14.51 -5.78
N TYR A 15 0.53 -13.41 -5.84
CA TYR A 15 -0.93 -13.48 -5.81
C TYR A 15 -1.49 -14.26 -7.00
N ALA A 16 -1.03 -13.98 -8.23
CA ALA A 16 -1.47 -14.70 -9.43
C ALA A 16 -1.22 -16.21 -9.34
N LEU A 17 -0.07 -16.61 -8.77
CA LEU A 17 0.27 -18.02 -8.57
C LEU A 17 -0.50 -18.67 -7.42
N GLY A 18 -0.73 -17.93 -6.33
CA GLY A 18 -1.25 -18.47 -5.07
C GLY A 18 -2.77 -18.37 -4.91
N SER A 19 -3.48 -17.61 -5.74
CA SER A 19 -4.94 -17.45 -5.65
C SER A 19 -5.74 -18.60 -6.26
N VAL A 20 -5.07 -19.52 -6.96
CA VAL A 20 -5.68 -20.69 -7.57
C VAL A 20 -5.60 -21.89 -6.63
N GLN A 21 -6.68 -22.70 -6.58
CA GLN A 21 -6.68 -23.93 -5.80
C GLN A 21 -5.51 -24.83 -6.22
N TYR A 22 -4.73 -25.35 -5.28
CA TYR A 22 -3.49 -26.06 -5.53
C TYR A 22 -3.64 -27.35 -6.37
N ARG A 23 -4.85 -27.90 -6.44
CA ARG A 23 -5.19 -29.06 -7.29
C ARG A 23 -5.67 -28.67 -8.69
N SER A 24 -5.92 -27.39 -8.94
CA SER A 24 -6.38 -26.90 -10.23
C SER A 24 -5.19 -26.62 -11.15
N MET A 25 -5.43 -26.74 -12.45
CA MET A 25 -4.44 -26.32 -13.43
C MET A 25 -4.32 -24.79 -13.41
N LEU A 26 -3.12 -24.30 -13.19
CA LEU A 26 -2.83 -22.86 -13.28
C LEU A 26 -2.71 -22.47 -14.74
N GLU A 27 -3.61 -21.61 -15.20
CA GLU A 27 -3.48 -20.94 -16.50
C GLU A 27 -2.70 -19.64 -16.31
N TRP A 28 -1.44 -19.66 -16.74
CA TRP A 28 -0.57 -18.49 -16.69
C TRP A 28 -0.81 -17.63 -17.92
N SER A 29 -1.31 -16.40 -17.73
CA SER A 29 -1.61 -15.46 -18.81
C SER A 29 -1.36 -14.02 -18.36
N ASP A 30 -1.17 -13.11 -19.31
CA ASP A 30 -1.07 -11.68 -19.04
C ASP A 30 -2.35 -11.15 -18.36
N GLN A 31 -3.50 -11.71 -18.70
CA GLN A 31 -4.77 -11.38 -18.07
C GLN A 31 -4.78 -11.71 -16.56
N ALA A 32 -4.20 -12.84 -16.17
CA ALA A 32 -4.08 -13.21 -14.74
C ALA A 32 -3.22 -12.20 -13.97
N LEU A 33 -2.18 -11.65 -14.59
CA LEU A 33 -1.34 -10.61 -14.00
C LEU A 33 -2.07 -9.28 -13.88
N VAL A 34 -2.88 -8.90 -14.87
CA VAL A 34 -3.73 -7.71 -14.81
C VAL A 34 -4.76 -7.82 -13.67
N GLU A 35 -5.38 -8.99 -13.52
CA GLU A 35 -6.34 -9.25 -12.43
C GLU A 35 -5.66 -9.23 -11.06
N ALA A 36 -4.45 -9.78 -10.96
CA ALA A 36 -3.64 -9.76 -9.75
C ALA A 36 -3.20 -8.33 -9.38
N GLN A 37 -2.85 -7.50 -10.36
CA GLN A 37 -2.55 -6.08 -10.14
C GLN A 37 -3.78 -5.35 -9.60
N ALA A 38 -4.95 -5.55 -10.21
CA ALA A 38 -6.19 -4.95 -9.73
C ALA A 38 -6.59 -5.45 -8.33
N ALA A 39 -6.20 -6.66 -7.95
CA ALA A 39 -6.36 -7.16 -6.58
C ALA A 39 -5.43 -6.44 -5.61
N TYR A 40 -4.16 -6.27 -5.98
CA TYR A 40 -3.17 -5.50 -5.22
C TYR A 40 -3.66 -4.07 -4.96
N ASP A 41 -4.09 -3.37 -6.01
CA ASP A 41 -4.54 -1.98 -5.92
C ASP A 41 -5.74 -1.84 -4.95
N ARG A 42 -6.67 -2.80 -4.96
CA ARG A 42 -7.80 -2.78 -4.01
C ARG A 42 -7.35 -3.00 -2.57
N VAL A 43 -6.43 -3.93 -2.34
CA VAL A 43 -5.87 -4.21 -1.01
C VAL A 43 -5.14 -2.98 -0.48
N SER A 44 -4.19 -2.45 -1.27
CA SER A 44 -3.35 -1.33 -0.88
C SER A 44 -4.17 -0.07 -0.62
N ASN A 45 -5.13 0.25 -1.51
CA ASN A 45 -6.01 1.40 -1.34
C ASN A 45 -6.86 1.32 -0.06
N PHE A 46 -7.38 0.13 0.29
CA PHE A 46 -8.12 -0.03 1.54
C PHE A 46 -7.22 0.18 2.76
N ILE A 47 -6.05 -0.47 2.78
CA ILE A 47 -5.09 -0.38 3.90
C ILE A 47 -4.64 1.07 4.11
N GLU A 48 -4.28 1.75 3.03
CA GLU A 48 -3.85 3.15 3.06
C GLU A 48 -4.95 4.07 3.60
N ARG A 49 -6.14 4.02 3.00
CA ARG A 49 -7.27 4.86 3.42
C ARG A 49 -7.68 4.63 4.87
N ALA A 50 -7.68 3.38 5.31
CA ALA A 50 -7.98 3.04 6.69
C ALA A 50 -6.89 3.56 7.64
N GLY A 51 -5.62 3.42 7.28
CA GLY A 51 -4.50 3.96 8.04
C GLY A 51 -4.57 5.48 8.19
N VAL A 52 -4.82 6.20 7.09
CA VAL A 52 -5.00 7.67 7.12
C VAL A 52 -6.17 8.07 8.03
N ALA A 53 -7.32 7.40 7.92
CA ALA A 53 -8.51 7.69 8.72
C ALA A 53 -8.30 7.43 10.22
N LEU A 54 -7.43 6.49 10.57
CA LEU A 54 -7.10 6.14 11.95
C LEU A 54 -5.89 6.92 12.51
N GLY A 55 -5.15 7.64 11.67
CA GLY A 55 -3.91 8.31 12.04
C GLY A 55 -2.74 7.35 12.27
N GLY A 56 -2.78 6.14 11.71
CA GLY A 56 -1.72 5.15 11.78
C GLY A 56 -2.18 3.73 11.43
N GLN A 57 -1.20 2.86 11.21
CA GLN A 57 -1.43 1.44 10.92
C GLN A 57 -1.33 0.60 12.20
N PRO A 58 -2.11 -0.52 12.32
CA PRO A 58 -1.82 -1.53 13.33
C PRO A 58 -0.39 -2.05 13.21
N SER A 59 0.28 -2.25 14.34
CA SER A 59 1.64 -2.77 14.37
C SER A 59 1.72 -4.23 13.87
N ARG A 60 2.92 -4.68 13.55
CA ARG A 60 3.14 -6.08 13.15
C ARG A 60 2.74 -7.06 14.26
N GLU A 61 3.03 -6.73 15.51
CA GLU A 61 2.67 -7.53 16.67
C GLU A 61 1.16 -7.67 16.80
N GLU A 62 0.40 -6.60 16.60
CA GLU A 62 -1.06 -6.64 16.63
C GLU A 62 -1.64 -7.52 15.55
N VAL A 63 -1.10 -7.43 14.33
CA VAL A 63 -1.53 -8.27 13.19
C VAL A 63 -1.29 -9.75 13.46
N THR A 64 -0.12 -10.10 13.98
CA THR A 64 0.25 -11.50 14.26
C THR A 64 -0.41 -12.06 15.52
N ALA A 65 -0.92 -11.21 16.39
CA ALA A 65 -1.64 -11.62 17.61
C ALA A 65 -3.12 -11.96 17.35
N VAL A 66 -3.66 -11.65 16.16
CA VAL A 66 -5.05 -12.00 15.81
C VAL A 66 -5.19 -13.51 15.75
N SER A 67 -6.09 -14.05 16.55
CA SER A 67 -6.36 -15.49 16.59
C SER A 67 -7.29 -15.91 15.46
N ALA A 68 -7.30 -17.21 15.12
CA ALA A 68 -8.23 -17.74 14.12
C ALA A 68 -9.71 -17.53 14.52
N ASP A 69 -10.01 -17.48 15.82
CA ASP A 69 -11.37 -17.29 16.32
C ASP A 69 -11.86 -15.85 16.12
N ASP A 70 -10.94 -14.90 15.97
CA ASP A 70 -11.24 -13.47 15.72
C ASP A 70 -11.31 -13.14 14.23
N LEU A 71 -10.96 -14.10 13.34
CA LEU A 71 -11.07 -13.92 11.90
C LEU A 71 -12.49 -14.22 11.39
N PRO A 72 -12.88 -13.63 10.25
CA PRO A 72 -14.16 -13.96 9.59
C PRO A 72 -14.32 -15.45 9.39
N ALA A 73 -15.46 -16.01 9.82
CA ALA A 73 -15.73 -17.44 9.78
C ALA A 73 -15.62 -18.05 8.36
N ASP A 74 -15.99 -17.29 7.33
CA ASP A 74 -15.89 -17.70 5.93
C ASP A 74 -14.44 -17.93 5.51
N PHE A 75 -13.49 -17.09 6.00
CA PHE A 75 -12.08 -17.23 5.75
C PHE A 75 -11.52 -18.51 6.40
N VAL A 76 -11.82 -18.69 7.68
CA VAL A 76 -11.38 -19.87 8.45
C VAL A 76 -11.96 -21.17 7.85
N THR A 77 -13.24 -21.14 7.50
CA THR A 77 -13.93 -22.27 6.87
C THR A 77 -13.28 -22.63 5.52
N ALA A 78 -12.98 -21.63 4.69
CA ALA A 78 -12.34 -21.85 3.40
C ALA A 78 -10.95 -22.49 3.56
N LEU A 79 -10.14 -22.04 4.52
CA LEU A 79 -8.82 -22.63 4.74
C LEU A 79 -8.90 -24.05 5.33
N ASN A 80 -9.89 -24.34 6.15
CA ASN A 80 -10.14 -25.67 6.71
C ASN A 80 -10.75 -26.64 5.68
N ASP A 81 -11.33 -26.14 4.60
CA ASP A 81 -11.87 -26.92 3.49
C ASP A 81 -10.77 -27.13 2.41
N ASP A 82 -9.87 -28.06 2.67
CA ASP A 82 -8.80 -28.45 1.74
C ASP A 82 -7.96 -27.27 1.22
N VAL A 83 -7.67 -26.32 2.09
CA VAL A 83 -6.91 -25.09 1.75
C VAL A 83 -7.51 -24.38 0.53
N ASN A 84 -8.80 -24.11 0.57
CA ASN A 84 -9.52 -23.40 -0.48
C ASN A 84 -9.11 -21.92 -0.51
N VAL A 85 -7.97 -21.65 -1.15
CA VAL A 85 -7.41 -20.28 -1.23
C VAL A 85 -8.33 -19.34 -2.00
N SER A 86 -9.05 -19.83 -3.01
CA SER A 86 -10.01 -19.02 -3.76
C SER A 86 -11.16 -18.53 -2.86
N GLY A 87 -11.68 -19.42 -2.00
CA GLY A 87 -12.68 -19.07 -0.99
C GLY A 87 -12.14 -18.10 0.06
N ALA A 88 -10.92 -18.34 0.55
CA ALA A 88 -10.25 -17.45 1.49
C ALA A 88 -10.03 -16.05 0.89
N THR A 89 -9.61 -15.96 -0.36
CA THR A 89 -9.45 -14.70 -1.08
C THR A 89 -10.78 -13.97 -1.26
N ALA A 90 -11.86 -14.68 -1.55
CA ALA A 90 -13.20 -14.10 -1.64
C ALA A 90 -13.65 -13.50 -0.29
N ALA A 91 -13.35 -14.16 0.84
CA ALA A 91 -13.62 -13.65 2.18
C ALA A 91 -12.83 -12.36 2.46
N ILE A 92 -11.53 -12.29 2.08
CA ILE A 92 -10.73 -11.07 2.20
C ILE A 92 -11.37 -9.90 1.44
N PHE A 93 -11.77 -10.08 0.17
CA PHE A 93 -12.41 -9.01 -0.58
C PHE A 93 -13.80 -8.65 -0.10
N THR A 94 -14.49 -9.57 0.57
CA THR A 94 -15.75 -9.26 1.26
C THR A 94 -15.49 -8.39 2.48
N ALA A 95 -14.47 -8.70 3.29
CA ALA A 95 -14.06 -7.89 4.43
C ALA A 95 -13.59 -6.48 3.99
N ILE A 96 -12.83 -6.38 2.90
CA ILE A 96 -12.43 -5.07 2.33
C ILE A 96 -13.65 -4.25 1.91
N ARG A 97 -14.66 -4.84 1.30
CA ARG A 97 -15.92 -4.13 0.95
C ARG A 97 -16.63 -3.62 2.19
N SER A 98 -16.77 -4.45 3.21
CA SER A 98 -17.36 -4.06 4.50
C SER A 98 -16.56 -2.94 5.16
N GLY A 99 -15.23 -3.06 5.19
CA GLY A 99 -14.32 -2.04 5.71
C GLY A 99 -14.44 -0.70 4.97
N ASN A 100 -14.57 -0.71 3.63
CA ASN A 100 -14.84 0.51 2.87
C ASN A 100 -16.18 1.17 3.22
N THR A 101 -17.19 0.39 3.56
CA THR A 101 -18.48 0.91 4.05
C THR A 101 -18.30 1.59 5.41
N LEU A 102 -17.55 0.97 6.33
CA LEU A 102 -17.21 1.56 7.63
C LEU A 102 -16.40 2.86 7.48
N LEU A 103 -15.44 2.90 6.55
CA LEU A 103 -14.69 4.13 6.24
C LEU A 103 -15.60 5.27 5.75
N SER A 104 -16.59 4.96 4.91
CA SER A 104 -17.56 5.96 4.47
C SER A 104 -18.40 6.47 5.64
N GLN A 105 -18.85 5.57 6.52
CA GLN A 105 -19.60 5.94 7.73
C GLN A 105 -18.76 6.74 8.73
N LEU A 106 -17.46 6.43 8.84
CA LEU A 106 -16.54 7.19 9.67
C LEU A 106 -16.38 8.62 9.17
N ALA A 107 -16.35 8.84 7.84
CA ALA A 107 -16.27 10.19 7.27
C ALA A 107 -17.46 11.07 7.69
N ASP A 108 -18.65 10.47 7.85
CA ASP A 108 -19.85 11.15 8.33
C ASP A 108 -19.88 11.35 9.87
N ARG A 109 -18.99 10.65 10.62
CA ARG A 109 -18.94 10.58 12.09
C ARG A 109 -17.51 10.69 12.61
N ALA A 110 -16.70 11.58 12.06
CA ALA A 110 -15.24 11.64 12.27
C ALA A 110 -14.80 11.67 13.77
N ASP A 111 -15.64 12.16 14.67
CA ASP A 111 -15.34 12.24 16.11
C ASP A 111 -15.82 10.98 16.89
N SER A 112 -16.36 9.97 16.23
CA SER A 112 -16.86 8.76 16.89
C SER A 112 -15.74 7.75 17.15
N GLU A 113 -15.31 7.61 18.38
CA GLU A 113 -14.32 6.59 18.78
C GLU A 113 -14.82 5.16 18.49
N THR A 114 -16.13 4.93 18.56
CA THR A 114 -16.73 3.64 18.19
C THR A 114 -16.52 3.35 16.69
N ALA A 115 -16.80 4.33 15.82
CA ALA A 115 -16.60 4.16 14.37
C ALA A 115 -15.12 3.95 14.02
N LYS A 116 -14.20 4.63 14.69
CA LYS A 116 -12.76 4.39 14.54
C LYS A 116 -12.37 2.98 15.00
N ALA A 117 -12.92 2.50 16.12
CA ALA A 117 -12.66 1.15 16.59
C ALA A 117 -13.14 0.09 15.59
N GLU A 118 -14.33 0.26 14.99
CA GLU A 118 -14.86 -0.64 13.96
C GLU A 118 -13.97 -0.67 12.70
N VAL A 119 -13.50 0.49 12.23
CA VAL A 119 -12.57 0.57 11.09
C VAL A 119 -11.23 -0.09 11.44
N ARG A 120 -10.72 0.12 12.66
CA ARG A 120 -9.48 -0.49 13.11
C ARG A 120 -9.58 -2.01 13.17
N GLU A 121 -10.67 -2.55 13.69
CA GLU A 121 -10.94 -3.98 13.75
C GLU A 121 -11.01 -4.59 12.34
N ALA A 122 -11.73 -3.95 11.41
CA ALA A 122 -11.81 -4.37 10.03
C ALA A 122 -10.43 -4.34 9.33
N LEU A 123 -9.63 -3.31 9.55
CA LEU A 123 -8.27 -3.21 9.01
C LEU A 123 -7.36 -4.31 9.57
N LEU A 124 -7.44 -4.56 10.87
CA LEU A 124 -6.65 -5.58 11.54
C LEU A 124 -7.00 -6.99 11.02
N ALA A 125 -8.29 -7.30 10.90
CA ALA A 125 -8.76 -8.58 10.35
C ALA A 125 -8.31 -8.79 8.89
N VAL A 126 -8.43 -7.77 8.03
CA VAL A 126 -7.98 -7.85 6.64
C VAL A 126 -6.48 -8.10 6.57
N ARG A 127 -5.67 -7.36 7.33
CA ARG A 127 -4.22 -7.54 7.34
C ARG A 127 -3.82 -8.91 7.89
N ALA A 128 -4.47 -9.42 8.93
CA ALA A 128 -4.21 -10.74 9.50
C ALA A 128 -4.55 -11.88 8.51
N MET A 129 -5.67 -11.75 7.77
CA MET A 129 -6.02 -12.70 6.72
C MET A 129 -4.99 -12.68 5.57
N LEU A 130 -4.56 -11.50 5.12
CA LEU A 130 -3.53 -11.33 4.10
C LEU A 130 -2.19 -11.90 4.59
N ASP A 131 -1.83 -11.67 5.84
CA ASP A 131 -0.61 -12.19 6.45
C ASP A 131 -0.59 -13.72 6.49
N THR A 132 -1.71 -14.35 6.82
CA THR A 132 -1.86 -15.82 6.79
C THR A 132 -1.54 -16.40 5.40
N LEU A 133 -1.84 -15.67 4.33
CA LEU A 133 -1.51 -16.05 2.95
C LEU A 133 -0.12 -15.55 2.49
N GLY A 134 0.61 -14.81 3.35
CA GLY A 134 1.86 -14.15 3.01
C GLY A 134 1.68 -13.01 2.00
N LEU A 135 0.57 -12.28 2.09
CA LEU A 135 0.15 -11.21 1.18
C LEU A 135 -0.11 -9.87 1.89
N ASP A 136 0.20 -9.72 3.20
CA ASP A 136 0.11 -8.40 3.85
C ASP A 136 1.20 -7.49 3.28
N PRO A 137 0.85 -6.43 2.51
CA PRO A 137 1.85 -5.59 1.84
C PRO A 137 2.73 -4.81 2.81
N LEU A 138 2.31 -4.65 4.07
CA LEU A 138 3.08 -3.99 5.12
C LEU A 138 3.94 -4.97 5.96
N ALA A 139 4.06 -6.23 5.53
CA ALA A 139 4.92 -7.24 6.13
C ALA A 139 6.15 -7.52 5.26
N GLU A 140 7.21 -8.07 5.87
CA GLU A 140 8.33 -8.62 5.11
C GLU A 140 7.90 -9.86 4.30
N PRO A 141 8.43 -10.07 3.10
CA PRO A 141 9.50 -9.32 2.44
C PRO A 141 9.02 -8.12 1.59
N TRP A 142 7.74 -7.78 1.60
CA TRP A 142 7.16 -6.79 0.69
C TRP A 142 7.64 -5.37 0.96
N VAL A 143 7.83 -5.02 2.23
CA VAL A 143 8.35 -3.71 2.64
C VAL A 143 9.77 -3.52 2.10
N SER A 144 10.68 -4.48 2.35
CA SER A 144 12.05 -4.43 1.85
C SER A 144 12.14 -4.50 0.32
N ALA A 145 11.17 -5.13 -0.34
CA ALA A 145 11.10 -5.19 -1.80
C ALA A 145 10.52 -3.93 -2.46
N GLY A 146 10.14 -2.92 -1.67
CA GLY A 146 9.52 -1.69 -2.18
C GLY A 146 8.12 -1.91 -2.78
N VAL A 147 7.49 -3.04 -2.49
CA VAL A 147 6.15 -3.39 -3.01
C VAL A 147 5.08 -2.53 -2.35
N ALA A 148 5.30 -2.10 -1.11
CA ALA A 148 4.44 -1.16 -0.39
C ALA A 148 4.46 0.28 -0.94
N GLY A 149 5.20 0.53 -2.02
CA GLY A 149 5.39 1.85 -2.63
C GLY A 149 4.29 2.30 -3.60
N GLY A 150 3.05 1.85 -3.41
CA GLY A 150 1.88 2.56 -3.92
C GLY A 150 1.46 3.59 -2.86
N ALA A 151 2.02 4.81 -2.94
CA ALA A 151 1.78 5.91 -2.02
C ALA A 151 2.15 5.60 -0.55
N ALA A 152 3.43 5.52 -0.25
CA ALA A 152 3.93 5.65 1.12
C ALA A 152 3.93 7.13 1.50
N ASP A 153 2.87 7.58 2.15
CA ASP A 153 3.00 8.63 3.13
C ASP A 153 2.77 7.99 4.51
N GLY A 154 3.81 7.91 5.31
CA GLY A 154 3.70 7.57 6.72
C GLY A 154 4.61 6.45 7.22
N THR A 155 5.90 6.74 7.49
CA THR A 155 6.71 6.21 8.57
C THR A 155 7.08 4.71 8.58
N ALA A 156 7.80 4.26 7.55
CA ALA A 156 8.99 3.44 7.73
C ALA A 156 10.06 4.08 6.84
N GLU A 157 10.75 5.05 7.37
CA GLU A 157 11.92 5.67 6.76
C GLU A 157 12.98 4.58 6.57
N SER A 158 13.05 4.02 5.35
CA SER A 158 14.34 3.41 5.02
C SER A 158 15.37 4.54 5.11
N PRO A 159 16.57 4.29 5.64
CA PRO A 159 17.62 5.32 5.71
C PRO A 159 17.88 5.99 4.36
N GLU A 160 17.67 5.23 3.26
CA GLU A 160 17.80 5.71 1.89
C GLU A 160 16.69 6.69 1.51
N HIS A 161 15.45 6.44 1.93
CA HIS A 161 14.31 7.33 1.63
C HIS A 161 14.44 8.63 2.42
N ALA A 162 14.78 8.56 3.70
CA ALA A 162 15.06 9.73 4.54
C ALA A 162 16.22 10.58 3.98
N ALA A 163 17.27 9.93 3.46
CA ALA A 163 18.38 10.60 2.81
C ALA A 163 17.95 11.27 1.49
N LEU A 164 17.11 10.60 0.70
CA LEU A 164 16.56 11.15 -0.55
C LEU A 164 15.66 12.35 -0.27
N GLU A 165 14.74 12.24 0.70
CA GLU A 165 13.89 13.37 1.13
C GLU A 165 14.70 14.56 1.58
N ALA A 166 15.72 14.35 2.41
CA ALA A 166 16.60 15.41 2.89
C ALA A 166 17.32 16.11 1.72
N LEU A 167 17.83 15.35 0.76
CA LEU A 167 18.49 15.90 -0.43
C LEU A 167 17.52 16.70 -1.33
N ILE A 168 16.32 16.18 -1.55
CA ILE A 168 15.29 16.90 -2.35
C ILE A 168 14.86 18.17 -1.61
N ALA A 169 14.62 18.12 -0.30
CA ALA A 169 14.27 19.29 0.50
C ALA A 169 15.35 20.37 0.44
N GLU A 170 16.64 20.00 0.48
CA GLU A 170 17.74 20.93 0.29
C GLU A 170 17.72 21.61 -1.09
N GLN A 171 17.48 20.83 -2.16
CA GLN A 171 17.38 21.35 -3.53
C GLN A 171 16.16 22.27 -3.73
N LEU A 172 15.01 21.93 -3.13
CA LEU A 172 13.81 22.78 -3.17
C LEU A 172 14.03 24.09 -2.42
N ASN A 173 14.71 24.07 -1.26
CA ASN A 173 15.09 25.26 -0.52
C ASN A 173 16.07 26.13 -1.33
N ALA A 174 17.10 25.53 -1.93
CA ALA A 174 18.05 26.25 -2.79
C ALA A 174 17.36 26.92 -3.99
N ARG A 175 16.38 26.24 -4.60
CA ARG A 175 15.54 26.80 -5.66
C ARG A 175 14.72 27.98 -5.18
N ALA A 176 14.09 27.85 -4.00
CA ALA A 176 13.29 28.94 -3.40
C ALA A 176 14.16 30.17 -3.10
N GLU A 177 15.35 30.00 -2.57
CA GLU A 177 16.30 31.10 -2.33
C GLU A 177 16.78 31.75 -3.64
N ALA A 178 17.08 30.96 -4.68
CA ALA A 178 17.42 31.48 -6.00
C ALA A 178 16.27 32.34 -6.58
N ARG A 179 15.01 31.92 -6.45
CA ARG A 179 13.84 32.72 -6.86
C ARG A 179 13.69 34.01 -6.08
N LYS A 180 13.91 33.99 -4.76
CA LYS A 180 13.91 35.19 -3.91
C LYS A 180 15.02 36.19 -4.34
N ALA A 181 16.18 35.65 -4.69
CA ALA A 181 17.32 36.42 -5.19
C ALA A 181 17.15 36.90 -6.64
N LYS A 182 16.04 36.51 -7.32
CA LYS A 182 15.76 36.73 -8.74
C LYS A 182 16.76 36.12 -9.69
N ASP A 183 17.48 35.06 -9.22
CA ASP A 183 18.36 34.22 -10.03
C ASP A 183 17.53 33.09 -10.65
N PHE A 184 16.78 33.42 -11.68
CA PHE A 184 15.88 32.51 -12.37
C PHE A 184 16.65 31.41 -13.12
N ALA A 185 17.86 31.71 -13.61
CA ALA A 185 18.69 30.73 -14.30
C ALA A 185 19.09 29.56 -13.37
N LYS A 186 19.49 29.86 -12.14
CA LYS A 186 19.80 28.85 -11.12
C LYS A 186 18.54 28.08 -10.68
N ALA A 187 17.41 28.76 -10.52
CA ALA A 187 16.16 28.09 -10.16
C ALA A 187 15.68 27.09 -11.21
N ASP A 188 15.82 27.44 -12.50
CA ASP A 188 15.48 26.56 -13.63
C ASP A 188 16.46 25.40 -13.75
N GLN A 189 17.76 25.62 -13.55
CA GLN A 189 18.76 24.56 -13.53
C GLN A 189 18.47 23.50 -12.48
N ILE A 190 18.06 23.92 -11.27
CA ILE A 190 17.70 22.97 -10.19
C ILE A 190 16.44 22.18 -10.58
N ARG A 191 15.41 22.84 -11.13
CA ARG A 191 14.19 22.16 -11.59
C ARG A 191 14.50 21.12 -12.66
N ASP A 192 15.31 21.50 -13.66
CA ASP A 192 15.63 20.63 -14.77
C ASP A 192 16.45 19.40 -14.33
N ALA A 193 17.40 19.59 -13.40
CA ALA A 193 18.17 18.50 -12.81
C ALA A 193 17.28 17.50 -12.01
N LEU A 194 16.32 18.01 -11.22
CA LEU A 194 15.36 17.15 -10.51
C LEU A 194 14.43 16.42 -11.48
N THR A 195 13.99 17.08 -12.55
CA THR A 195 13.15 16.48 -13.59
C THR A 195 13.89 15.39 -14.35
N GLU A 196 15.18 15.58 -14.65
CA GLU A 196 16.06 14.59 -15.30
C GLU A 196 16.30 13.38 -14.39
N ALA A 197 16.35 13.60 -13.07
CA ALA A 197 16.42 12.53 -12.07
C ALA A 197 15.07 11.80 -11.85
N GLY A 198 14.01 12.12 -12.60
CA GLY A 198 12.71 11.47 -12.49
C GLY A 198 11.81 12.06 -11.39
N ILE A 199 12.15 13.24 -10.83
CA ILE A 199 11.39 13.91 -9.79
C ILE A 199 10.53 15.01 -10.41
N ALA A 200 9.20 14.92 -10.26
CA ALA A 200 8.26 15.96 -10.65
C ALA A 200 8.09 16.94 -9.49
N ILE A 201 8.08 18.25 -9.79
CA ILE A 201 7.87 19.32 -8.82
C ILE A 201 6.58 20.05 -9.14
N GLU A 202 5.72 20.23 -8.15
CA GLU A 202 4.50 21.03 -8.22
C GLU A 202 4.63 22.22 -7.26
N ASP A 203 4.47 23.43 -7.81
CA ASP A 203 4.49 24.67 -7.02
C ASP A 203 3.08 25.00 -6.51
N GLY A 204 2.88 24.97 -5.20
CA GLY A 204 1.63 25.32 -4.53
C GLY A 204 1.72 26.57 -3.65
N PRO A 205 0.58 27.07 -3.15
CA PRO A 205 0.52 28.27 -2.27
C PRO A 205 1.24 28.07 -0.94
N GLN A 206 1.43 26.83 -0.51
CA GLN A 206 2.07 26.42 0.75
C GLN A 206 3.55 26.04 0.57
N GLY A 207 4.05 26.04 -0.68
CA GLY A 207 5.41 25.63 -1.03
C GLY A 207 5.44 24.69 -2.25
N SER A 208 6.63 24.19 -2.60
CA SER A 208 6.80 23.22 -3.66
C SER A 208 6.67 21.82 -3.08
N THR A 209 5.85 20.97 -3.69
CA THR A 209 5.75 19.53 -3.42
C THR A 209 6.44 18.76 -4.54
N TRP A 210 6.78 17.50 -4.28
CA TRP A 210 7.45 16.65 -5.25
C TRP A 210 6.86 15.23 -5.28
N SER A 211 7.03 14.55 -6.41
CA SER A 211 6.68 13.14 -6.60
C SER A 211 7.66 12.47 -7.54
N LEU A 212 7.84 11.16 -7.44
CA LEU A 212 8.56 10.36 -8.42
C LEU A 212 7.68 10.14 -9.66
N LYS A 213 8.29 10.21 -10.85
CA LYS A 213 7.60 9.93 -12.12
C LYS A 213 7.55 8.44 -12.41
#